data_7f1fd0a9c6b1d67ce0cde6e31504c0ef
#
_entry.id   7f1fd0a9c6b1d67ce0cde6e31504c0ef
#
_cell.length_a   1.000
_cell.length_b   1.000
_cell.length_c   1.000
_cell.angle_alpha   90.00
_cell.angle_beta   90.00
_cell.angle_gamma   90.00
#
_symmetry.space_group_name_H-M   'P 1'
#
loop_
_entity.id
_entity.type
_entity.pdbx_description
1 polymer ?
#
loop_
_entity_poly.entity_id
_entity_poly.type
_entity_poly.pdbx_seq_one_letter_code
_entity_poly.pdbx_strand_id
1 'polypeptide(L)'
;PEDFDWDDCVFWTEGWADKNIPLNKNSTYFVHCVPSPKKYLEAGVKKFYDVRVNGVWQKDHVYDFTLDKSTVKKVGPTCYLQEKTDGMVRVKNDYHDYEIEDYDKFYIAWASSTLPEDFDFEDMNYPRENKIFFTGNLSPGGVCENYSTFKPFIEECMKNKIEFYHNNPWQNPLSQKEVIELTKRSILGVDIRGPEHLRNGYIPCRMFKNMSWGHLGTTNSEEVYKEAEGHCLYQPDTAQLFYDAMEKRTDYDFIRKGMLYVQE
;
A
#
# COMPACT_ATOMS: atom_id res chain seq x y z
N PRO A 1 21.21 -16.81 -5.71
CA PRO A 1 22.34 -17.75 -5.75
C PRO A 1 22.46 -18.29 -7.17
N GLU A 2 23.67 -18.36 -7.72
CA GLU A 2 23.92 -18.83 -9.10
C GLU A 2 23.52 -20.30 -9.30
N ASP A 3 23.50 -21.09 -8.23
CA ASP A 3 23.18 -22.52 -8.22
C ASP A 3 21.73 -22.83 -7.80
N PHE A 4 20.85 -21.85 -7.68
CA PHE A 4 19.46 -22.09 -7.29
C PHE A 4 18.65 -22.56 -8.50
N ASP A 5 17.93 -23.68 -8.33
CA ASP A 5 16.99 -24.15 -9.35
C ASP A 5 15.70 -23.30 -9.29
N TRP A 6 15.53 -22.50 -10.33
CA TRP A 6 14.36 -21.61 -10.46
C TRP A 6 13.16 -22.30 -11.12
N ASP A 7 13.22 -23.59 -11.40
CA ASP A 7 12.09 -24.33 -11.95
C ASP A 7 11.00 -24.53 -10.90
N ASP A 8 9.74 -24.47 -11.32
CA ASP A 8 8.54 -24.60 -10.47
C ASP A 8 8.47 -23.63 -9.28
N CYS A 9 9.10 -22.46 -9.41
CA CYS A 9 9.06 -21.41 -8.41
C CYS A 9 7.82 -20.53 -8.55
N VAL A 10 7.44 -19.88 -7.45
CA VAL A 10 6.43 -18.82 -7.44
C VAL A 10 7.12 -17.48 -7.24
N PHE A 11 6.94 -16.58 -8.20
CA PHE A 11 7.47 -15.22 -8.15
C PHE A 11 6.35 -14.23 -7.87
N TRP A 12 6.57 -13.39 -6.88
CA TRP A 12 5.72 -12.24 -6.60
C TRP A 12 6.53 -10.97 -6.74
N THR A 13 6.14 -10.06 -7.64
CA THR A 13 6.94 -8.90 -7.95
C THR A 13 6.13 -7.72 -8.48
N GLU A 14 6.75 -6.55 -8.43
CA GLU A 14 6.28 -5.34 -9.09
C GLU A 14 6.71 -5.29 -10.55
N GLY A 15 5.85 -4.79 -11.44
CA GLY A 15 6.15 -4.74 -12.88
C GLY A 15 7.36 -3.89 -13.26
N TRP A 16 7.73 -2.93 -12.41
CA TRP A 16 8.94 -2.11 -12.60
C TRP A 16 10.21 -2.76 -12.05
N ALA A 17 10.09 -3.74 -11.15
CA ALA A 17 11.20 -4.48 -10.56
C ALA A 17 11.46 -5.84 -11.25
N ASP A 18 10.60 -6.25 -12.16
CA ASP A 18 10.58 -7.60 -12.75
C ASP A 18 11.71 -7.90 -13.76
N LYS A 19 12.51 -6.90 -14.17
CA LYS A 19 13.59 -7.09 -15.15
C LYS A 19 14.75 -7.95 -14.68
N ASN A 20 14.87 -8.14 -13.38
CA ASN A 20 15.94 -8.98 -12.77
C ASN A 20 15.43 -10.36 -12.34
N ILE A 21 14.21 -10.73 -12.68
CA ILE A 21 13.62 -12.01 -12.32
C ILE A 21 13.96 -13.04 -13.39
N PRO A 22 14.44 -14.26 -13.02
CA PRO A 22 14.62 -15.35 -13.95
C PRO A 22 13.29 -15.73 -14.62
N LEU A 23 13.28 -15.88 -15.93
CA LEU A 23 12.10 -16.32 -16.68
C LEU A 23 12.19 -17.82 -16.92
N ASN A 24 11.29 -18.58 -16.29
CA ASN A 24 11.19 -20.02 -16.44
C ASN A 24 9.76 -20.42 -16.83
N LYS A 25 9.63 -21.23 -17.86
CA LYS A 25 8.35 -21.67 -18.41
C LYS A 25 7.47 -22.49 -17.44
N ASN A 26 8.08 -23.12 -16.44
CA ASN A 26 7.38 -23.97 -15.47
C ASN A 26 7.03 -23.22 -14.18
N SER A 27 7.60 -22.03 -13.97
CA SER A 27 7.33 -21.21 -12.80
C SER A 27 6.07 -20.36 -12.94
N THR A 28 5.53 -19.93 -11.81
CA THR A 28 4.32 -19.10 -11.73
C THR A 28 4.70 -17.66 -11.38
N TYR A 29 4.14 -16.71 -12.10
CA TYR A 29 4.43 -15.29 -11.94
C TYR A 29 3.20 -14.50 -11.56
N PHE A 30 3.23 -13.84 -10.42
CA PHE A 30 2.29 -12.81 -9.99
C PHE A 30 2.98 -11.46 -10.11
N VAL A 31 2.56 -10.65 -11.06
CA VAL A 31 3.22 -9.37 -11.35
C VAL A 31 2.25 -8.22 -11.19
N HIS A 32 2.50 -7.37 -10.20
CA HIS A 32 1.69 -6.19 -9.96
C HIS A 32 2.01 -5.10 -10.99
N CYS A 33 0.97 -4.55 -11.63
CA CYS A 33 1.09 -3.44 -12.57
C CYS A 33 2.12 -3.65 -13.70
N VAL A 34 2.13 -4.81 -14.33
CA VAL A 34 3.06 -5.09 -15.42
C VAL A 34 2.80 -4.19 -16.63
N PRO A 35 3.82 -3.46 -17.14
CA PRO A 35 3.67 -2.61 -18.32
C PRO A 35 3.42 -3.42 -19.60
N SER A 36 4.05 -4.59 -19.72
CA SER A 36 3.86 -5.50 -20.84
C SER A 36 4.18 -6.94 -20.45
N PRO A 37 3.26 -7.88 -20.66
CA PRO A 37 3.50 -9.30 -20.42
C PRO A 37 4.36 -9.97 -21.51
N LYS A 38 4.73 -9.23 -22.57
CA LYS A 38 5.37 -9.77 -23.77
C LYS A 38 6.57 -10.65 -23.47
N LYS A 39 7.47 -10.22 -22.57
CA LYS A 39 8.67 -10.99 -22.19
C LYS A 39 8.36 -12.35 -21.56
N TYR A 40 7.28 -12.44 -20.78
CA TYR A 40 6.84 -13.70 -20.17
C TYR A 40 6.29 -14.66 -21.22
N LEU A 41 5.50 -14.13 -22.17
CA LEU A 41 4.95 -14.89 -23.29
C LEU A 41 6.08 -15.41 -24.21
N GLU A 42 7.05 -14.56 -24.55
CA GLU A 42 8.22 -14.91 -25.36
C GLU A 42 9.11 -15.97 -24.69
N ALA A 43 9.19 -15.94 -23.36
CA ALA A 43 9.89 -16.96 -22.57
C ALA A 43 9.10 -18.27 -22.41
N GLY A 44 7.87 -18.33 -22.93
CA GLY A 44 7.02 -19.52 -22.87
C GLY A 44 6.45 -19.80 -21.49
N VAL A 45 6.35 -18.77 -20.63
CA VAL A 45 5.74 -18.87 -19.29
C VAL A 45 4.28 -19.29 -19.44
N LYS A 46 3.88 -20.34 -18.72
CA LYS A 46 2.55 -20.94 -18.79
C LYS A 46 1.57 -20.35 -17.78
N LYS A 47 2.08 -19.95 -16.59
CA LYS A 47 1.28 -19.41 -15.49
C LYS A 47 1.72 -17.99 -15.19
N PHE A 48 0.95 -17.05 -15.70
CA PHE A 48 1.20 -15.63 -15.49
C PHE A 48 -0.08 -14.93 -15.02
N TYR A 49 0.04 -14.20 -13.93
CA TYR A 49 -1.05 -13.46 -13.33
C TYR A 49 -0.68 -11.98 -13.27
N ASP A 50 -1.45 -11.15 -13.95
CA ASP A 50 -1.34 -9.70 -13.85
C ASP A 50 -2.16 -9.22 -12.65
N VAL A 51 -1.47 -8.88 -11.58
CA VAL A 51 -2.11 -8.37 -10.37
C VAL A 51 -2.40 -6.90 -10.53
N ARG A 52 -3.66 -6.52 -10.39
CA ARG A 52 -4.10 -5.13 -10.52
C ARG A 52 -4.69 -4.64 -9.22
N VAL A 53 -4.19 -3.51 -8.76
CA VAL A 53 -4.83 -2.74 -7.70
C VAL A 53 -5.92 -1.88 -8.33
N ASN A 54 -7.12 -1.94 -7.80
CA ASN A 54 -8.22 -1.08 -8.23
C ASN A 54 -7.95 0.35 -7.73
N GLY A 55 -7.19 1.12 -8.47
CA GLY A 55 -6.78 2.45 -8.05
C GLY A 55 -6.19 3.29 -9.17
N VAL A 56 -5.94 4.51 -8.84
CA VAL A 56 -5.55 5.67 -9.64
C VAL A 56 -4.39 5.47 -10.60
N TRP A 57 -3.51 4.55 -10.31
CA TRP A 57 -2.31 4.25 -11.09
C TRP A 57 -2.57 3.83 -12.53
N GLN A 58 -3.83 3.55 -12.86
CA GLN A 58 -4.17 2.83 -14.07
C GLN A 58 -4.92 3.66 -15.09
N LYS A 59 -5.28 4.90 -14.77
CA LYS A 59 -5.95 5.79 -15.73
C LYS A 59 -5.14 6.04 -17.00
N ASP A 60 -3.80 6.01 -16.89
CA ASP A 60 -2.89 6.33 -17.98
C ASP A 60 -2.23 5.11 -18.62
N HIS A 61 -2.49 3.90 -18.12
CA HIS A 61 -1.93 2.67 -18.63
C HIS A 61 -2.99 1.89 -19.41
N VAL A 62 -3.10 2.16 -20.70
CA VAL A 62 -3.92 1.37 -21.62
C VAL A 62 -3.21 0.07 -21.91
N TYR A 63 -3.65 -1.01 -21.26
CA TYR A 63 -3.22 -2.35 -21.61
C TYR A 63 -4.20 -2.97 -22.57
N ASP A 64 -3.69 -3.48 -23.68
CA ASP A 64 -4.47 -4.11 -24.71
C ASP A 64 -4.69 -5.59 -24.38
N PHE A 65 -5.69 -5.85 -23.52
CA PHE A 65 -6.05 -7.19 -23.06
C PHE A 65 -7.51 -7.50 -23.40
N THR A 66 -7.79 -8.63 -24.02
CA THR A 66 -9.17 -9.14 -24.16
C THR A 66 -9.52 -9.90 -22.89
N LEU A 67 -10.42 -9.37 -22.09
CA LEU A 67 -10.78 -9.96 -20.81
C LEU A 67 -11.60 -11.24 -21.04
N ASP A 68 -11.00 -12.39 -20.76
CA ASP A 68 -11.77 -13.59 -20.55
C ASP A 68 -12.21 -13.61 -19.08
N LYS A 69 -13.50 -13.41 -18.83
CA LYS A 69 -14.05 -13.35 -17.47
C LYS A 69 -13.78 -14.62 -16.67
N SER A 70 -13.62 -15.76 -17.34
CA SER A 70 -13.32 -17.05 -16.68
C SER A 70 -11.93 -17.11 -16.06
N THR A 71 -11.02 -16.22 -16.47
CA THR A 71 -9.63 -16.17 -16.00
C THR A 71 -9.34 -15.04 -15.03
N VAL A 72 -10.34 -14.19 -14.73
CA VAL A 72 -10.18 -13.05 -13.83
C VAL A 72 -10.62 -13.43 -12.43
N LYS A 73 -9.73 -13.25 -11.46
CA LYS A 73 -10.02 -13.43 -10.03
C LYS A 73 -9.91 -12.10 -9.31
N LYS A 74 -10.92 -11.76 -8.55
CA LYS A 74 -10.87 -10.59 -7.66
C LYS A 74 -10.03 -10.94 -6.43
N VAL A 75 -9.04 -10.11 -6.16
CA VAL A 75 -8.12 -10.28 -5.04
C VAL A 75 -8.33 -9.13 -4.08
N GLY A 76 -9.00 -9.38 -2.98
CA GLY A 76 -9.37 -8.36 -2.02
C GLY A 76 -10.36 -7.32 -2.57
N PRO A 77 -10.66 -6.26 -1.82
CA PRO A 77 -11.57 -5.21 -2.26
C PRO A 77 -11.01 -4.34 -3.39
N THR A 78 -9.69 -4.32 -3.56
CA THR A 78 -9.00 -3.38 -4.47
C THR A 78 -8.11 -4.04 -5.51
N CYS A 79 -7.98 -5.37 -5.50
CA CYS A 79 -7.08 -6.09 -6.42
C CYS A 79 -7.84 -7.06 -7.30
N TYR A 80 -7.36 -7.19 -8.54
CA TYR A 80 -7.81 -8.20 -9.49
C TYR A 80 -6.62 -9.03 -9.95
N LEU A 81 -6.83 -10.33 -10.02
CA LEU A 81 -5.87 -11.27 -10.56
C LEU A 81 -6.38 -11.79 -11.89
N GLN A 82 -5.56 -11.70 -12.92
CA GLN A 82 -5.91 -12.24 -14.23
C GLN A 82 -4.88 -13.28 -14.67
N GLU A 83 -5.34 -14.49 -14.91
CA GLU A 83 -4.52 -15.52 -15.52
C GLU A 83 -4.43 -15.29 -17.03
N LYS A 84 -3.22 -15.30 -17.55
CA LYS A 84 -2.94 -15.21 -18.98
C LYS A 84 -2.46 -16.52 -19.50
N THR A 85 -3.31 -17.17 -20.23
CA THR A 85 -2.98 -18.45 -20.85
C THR A 85 -2.63 -18.28 -22.32
N ASP A 86 -3.30 -17.41 -23.07
CA ASP A 86 -3.10 -17.23 -24.51
C ASP A 86 -3.45 -15.83 -24.99
N GLY A 87 -2.46 -15.04 -25.37
CA GLY A 87 -2.65 -13.79 -26.06
C GLY A 87 -2.82 -12.54 -25.18
N MET A 88 -2.89 -11.39 -25.83
CA MET A 88 -3.09 -10.10 -25.18
C MET A 88 -4.56 -9.88 -24.83
N VAL A 89 -4.81 -9.50 -23.61
CA VAL A 89 -6.12 -9.15 -23.09
C VAL A 89 -6.22 -7.64 -22.97
N ARG A 90 -7.28 -7.05 -23.49
CA ARG A 90 -7.54 -5.61 -23.40
C ARG A 90 -8.34 -5.30 -22.16
N VAL A 91 -7.76 -4.55 -21.25
CA VAL A 91 -8.50 -3.92 -20.16
C VAL A 91 -8.85 -2.51 -20.63
N LYS A 92 -10.11 -2.24 -20.91
CA LYS A 92 -10.58 -0.87 -21.04
C LYS A 92 -10.47 -0.17 -19.69
N ASN A 93 -10.03 1.07 -19.70
CA ASN A 93 -9.74 1.90 -18.53
C ASN A 93 -10.95 2.29 -17.66
N ASP A 94 -12.13 1.74 -17.89
CA ASP A 94 -13.30 2.01 -17.08
C ASP A 94 -13.43 0.95 -15.99
N TYR A 95 -12.63 1.09 -14.96
CA TYR A 95 -12.64 0.22 -13.77
C TYR A 95 -14.00 0.17 -13.06
N HIS A 96 -14.88 1.13 -13.35
CA HIS A 96 -16.22 1.22 -12.79
C HIS A 96 -17.23 0.27 -13.42
N ASP A 97 -16.92 -0.29 -14.59
CA ASP A 97 -17.85 -1.15 -15.35
C ASP A 97 -17.60 -2.65 -15.16
N TYR A 98 -16.62 -3.03 -14.33
CA TYR A 98 -16.36 -4.44 -14.06
C TYR A 98 -17.05 -4.90 -12.76
N GLU A 99 -18.34 -5.18 -12.84
CA GLU A 99 -19.00 -6.07 -11.89
C GLU A 99 -18.51 -7.49 -12.10
N ILE A 100 -17.43 -7.84 -11.39
CA ILE A 100 -16.90 -9.20 -11.39
C ILE A 100 -17.62 -9.94 -10.26
N GLU A 101 -18.83 -10.43 -10.55
CA GLU A 101 -19.68 -11.04 -9.52
C GLU A 101 -19.29 -12.48 -9.18
N ASP A 102 -18.63 -13.23 -10.08
CA ASP A 102 -18.51 -14.69 -10.02
C ASP A 102 -17.08 -15.23 -9.85
N TYR A 103 -16.16 -14.46 -9.26
CA TYR A 103 -14.78 -14.91 -9.12
C TYR A 103 -14.40 -15.21 -7.67
N ASP A 104 -13.63 -16.28 -7.48
CA ASP A 104 -12.97 -16.54 -6.21
C ASP A 104 -12.14 -15.32 -5.80
N LYS A 105 -12.33 -14.86 -4.57
CA LYS A 105 -11.56 -13.74 -4.02
C LYS A 105 -10.31 -14.30 -3.37
N PHE A 106 -9.19 -13.79 -3.78
CA PHE A 106 -7.91 -14.03 -3.15
C PHE A 106 -7.46 -12.71 -2.52
N TYR A 107 -7.26 -12.70 -1.22
CA TYR A 107 -6.94 -11.50 -0.47
C TYR A 107 -5.43 -11.38 -0.29
N ILE A 108 -4.87 -10.22 -0.64
CA ILE A 108 -3.50 -9.85 -0.34
C ILE A 108 -3.52 -8.47 0.27
N ALA A 109 -3.27 -8.40 1.57
CA ALA A 109 -3.07 -7.13 2.24
C ALA A 109 -1.65 -6.62 2.00
N TRP A 110 -1.52 -5.32 1.84
CA TRP A 110 -0.23 -4.66 2.00
C TRP A 110 0.12 -4.66 3.49
N ALA A 111 1.08 -5.49 3.87
CA ALA A 111 1.51 -5.63 5.26
C ALA A 111 2.68 -4.69 5.61
N SER A 112 3.13 -4.77 6.83
CA SER A 112 4.41 -4.20 7.26
C SER A 112 5.59 -4.92 6.59
N SER A 113 6.73 -4.24 6.51
CA SER A 113 8.01 -4.87 6.14
C SER A 113 8.77 -5.41 7.35
N THR A 114 8.21 -5.28 8.55
CA THR A 114 8.76 -5.84 9.80
C THR A 114 8.33 -7.30 9.89
N LEU A 115 9.29 -8.21 10.03
CA LEU A 115 8.97 -9.62 10.24
C LEU A 115 8.39 -9.83 11.64
N PRO A 116 7.55 -10.85 11.87
CA PRO A 116 6.94 -11.09 13.19
C PRO A 116 7.95 -11.18 14.32
N GLU A 117 9.12 -11.78 14.09
CA GLU A 117 10.21 -11.92 15.05
C GLU A 117 10.99 -10.61 15.32
N ASP A 118 10.87 -9.62 14.44
CA ASP A 118 11.56 -8.32 14.54
C ASP A 118 10.70 -7.24 15.22
N PHE A 119 9.49 -7.59 15.68
CA PHE A 119 8.65 -6.63 16.40
C PHE A 119 9.24 -6.31 17.77
N ASP A 120 9.50 -5.02 17.99
CA ASP A 120 9.95 -4.51 19.28
C ASP A 120 8.85 -3.65 19.92
N PHE A 121 8.20 -4.19 20.94
CA PHE A 121 7.14 -3.49 21.68
C PHE A 121 7.66 -2.29 22.48
N GLU A 122 8.98 -2.19 22.72
CA GLU A 122 9.59 -1.00 23.32
C GLU A 122 9.61 0.19 22.36
N ASP A 123 9.39 -0.02 21.07
CA ASP A 123 9.23 1.07 20.09
C ASP A 123 8.09 2.04 20.44
N MET A 124 7.10 1.60 21.22
CA MET A 124 6.07 2.50 21.75
C MET A 124 6.67 3.61 22.65
N ASN A 125 7.77 3.29 23.36
CA ASN A 125 8.48 4.19 24.27
C ASN A 125 9.60 4.97 23.57
N TYR A 126 9.74 4.83 22.26
CA TYR A 126 10.80 5.50 21.51
C TYR A 126 10.72 7.03 21.70
N PRO A 127 11.84 7.72 21.92
CA PRO A 127 11.85 9.17 22.11
C PRO A 127 11.26 9.90 20.91
N ARG A 128 10.13 10.59 21.10
CA ARG A 128 9.45 11.34 20.05
C ARG A 128 9.92 12.80 20.01
N GLU A 129 10.04 13.32 18.80
CA GLU A 129 10.31 14.74 18.54
C GLU A 129 8.99 15.48 18.30
N ASN A 130 8.95 16.79 18.53
CA ASN A 130 7.77 17.61 18.25
C ASN A 130 7.62 17.88 16.75
N LYS A 131 7.61 16.78 15.98
CA LYS A 131 7.44 16.82 14.53
C LYS A 131 6.68 15.61 14.04
N ILE A 132 6.01 15.75 12.90
CA ILE A 132 5.38 14.68 12.16
C ILE A 132 6.13 14.48 10.86
N PHE A 133 6.65 13.26 10.66
CA PHE A 133 7.29 12.86 9.42
C PHE A 133 6.28 12.15 8.54
N PHE A 134 6.22 12.57 7.29
CA PHE A 134 5.43 11.90 6.26
C PHE A 134 6.28 11.69 5.00
N THR A 135 6.34 10.44 4.52
CA THR A 135 6.95 10.12 3.23
C THR A 135 5.88 9.68 2.24
N GLY A 136 5.84 10.31 1.09
CA GLY A 136 4.85 10.05 0.04
C GLY A 136 4.64 11.24 -0.87
N ASN A 137 3.75 11.09 -1.84
CA ASN A 137 3.41 12.18 -2.75
C ASN A 137 2.33 13.08 -2.13
N LEU A 138 2.60 14.39 -2.02
CA LEU A 138 1.65 15.44 -1.62
C LEU A 138 1.47 16.48 -2.73
N SER A 139 1.60 16.11 -3.99
CA SER A 139 1.48 17.05 -5.10
C SER A 139 0.04 17.53 -5.24
N PRO A 140 -0.18 18.85 -5.33
CA PRO A 140 -1.48 19.41 -5.70
C PRO A 140 -1.81 19.01 -7.15
N GLY A 141 -3.03 18.55 -7.41
CA GLY A 141 -3.51 18.23 -8.75
C GLY A 141 -2.84 17.01 -9.42
N GLY A 142 -2.10 16.18 -8.68
CA GLY A 142 -1.58 14.90 -9.16
C GLY A 142 -2.66 13.83 -9.19
N VAL A 143 -2.36 12.68 -9.83
CA VAL A 143 -3.26 11.52 -9.94
C VAL A 143 -3.84 11.08 -8.58
N CYS A 144 -3.14 11.35 -7.49
CA CYS A 144 -3.59 11.00 -6.15
C CYS A 144 -4.09 12.17 -5.31
N GLU A 145 -4.02 13.40 -5.81
CA GLU A 145 -4.44 14.66 -5.15
C GLU A 145 -4.57 14.64 -3.61
N ASN A 146 -3.52 14.14 -2.94
CA ASN A 146 -3.55 13.96 -1.49
C ASN A 146 -3.44 15.30 -0.74
N TYR A 147 -2.90 16.33 -1.37
CA TYR A 147 -2.57 17.58 -0.69
C TYR A 147 -3.79 18.28 -0.11
N SER A 148 -4.91 18.33 -0.85
CA SER A 148 -6.15 18.98 -0.39
C SER A 148 -6.67 18.34 0.90
N THR A 149 -6.55 17.00 1.01
CA THR A 149 -6.96 16.25 2.19
C THR A 149 -5.97 16.38 3.35
N PHE A 150 -4.66 16.48 3.05
CA PHE A 150 -3.64 16.72 4.08
C PHE A 150 -3.62 18.14 4.61
N LYS A 151 -4.01 19.13 3.79
CA LYS A 151 -3.88 20.54 4.12
C LYS A 151 -4.50 20.92 5.47
N PRO A 152 -5.75 20.52 5.81
CA PRO A 152 -6.32 20.84 7.13
C PRO A 152 -5.49 20.26 8.28
N PHE A 153 -5.01 19.03 8.16
CA PHE A 153 -4.13 18.39 9.15
C PHE A 153 -2.81 19.18 9.33
N ILE A 154 -2.19 19.61 8.23
CA ILE A 154 -0.95 20.39 8.24
C ILE A 154 -1.17 21.75 8.90
N GLU A 155 -2.30 22.41 8.63
CA GLU A 155 -2.66 23.68 9.25
C GLU A 155 -2.79 23.55 10.78
N GLU A 156 -3.36 22.44 11.26
CA GLU A 156 -3.44 22.18 12.71
C GLU A 156 -2.05 21.87 13.30
N CYS A 157 -1.17 21.20 12.59
CA CYS A 157 0.23 21.06 13.02
C CYS A 157 0.89 22.44 13.21
N MET A 158 0.73 23.35 12.25
CA MET A 158 1.30 24.69 12.31
C MET A 158 0.73 25.51 13.48
N LYS A 159 -0.60 25.49 13.70
CA LYS A 159 -1.26 26.18 14.83
C LYS A 159 -0.73 25.69 16.17
N ASN A 160 -0.41 24.40 16.27
CA ASN A 160 0.10 23.76 17.48
C ASN A 160 1.63 23.76 17.57
N LYS A 161 2.34 24.46 16.67
CA LYS A 161 3.82 24.55 16.62
C LYS A 161 4.50 23.19 16.47
N ILE A 162 3.87 22.27 15.77
CA ILE A 162 4.42 20.95 15.41
C ILE A 162 4.96 21.07 13.98
N GLU A 163 6.20 20.70 13.78
CA GLU A 163 6.80 20.64 12.45
C GLU A 163 6.17 19.51 11.65
N PHE A 164 5.69 19.82 10.44
CA PHE A 164 5.30 18.80 9.47
C PHE A 164 6.43 18.64 8.44
N TYR A 165 7.18 17.54 8.55
CA TYR A 165 8.29 17.24 7.65
C TYR A 165 7.82 16.26 6.56
N HIS A 166 7.72 16.78 5.33
CA HIS A 166 7.34 15.99 4.16
C HIS A 166 8.58 15.59 3.35
N ASN A 167 8.70 14.31 3.06
CA ASN A 167 9.67 13.77 2.11
C ASN A 167 8.94 13.19 0.89
N ASN A 168 9.31 13.65 -0.30
CA ASN A 168 8.87 13.05 -1.55
C ASN A 168 9.91 12.01 -2.00
N PRO A 169 9.62 10.70 -1.91
CA PRO A 169 10.58 9.64 -2.21
C PRO A 169 11.00 9.58 -3.68
N TRP A 170 10.22 10.17 -4.59
CA TRP A 170 10.56 10.26 -6.01
C TRP A 170 11.57 11.35 -6.32
N GLN A 171 11.66 12.37 -5.47
CA GLN A 171 12.59 13.49 -5.62
C GLN A 171 13.81 13.31 -4.71
N ASN A 172 13.59 12.90 -3.47
CA ASN A 172 14.61 12.73 -2.45
C ASN A 172 14.47 11.36 -1.79
N PRO A 173 14.95 10.28 -2.43
CA PRO A 173 14.83 8.94 -1.87
C PRO A 173 15.64 8.83 -0.57
N LEU A 174 15.00 8.33 0.47
CA LEU A 174 15.63 7.95 1.73
C LEU A 174 15.82 6.44 1.75
N SER A 175 16.85 5.98 2.44
CA SER A 175 16.99 4.55 2.73
C SER A 175 15.87 4.08 3.65
N GLN A 176 15.58 2.78 3.63
CA GLN A 176 14.57 2.18 4.51
C GLN A 176 14.90 2.46 5.98
N LYS A 177 16.17 2.38 6.37
CA LYS A 177 16.61 2.68 7.73
C LYS A 177 16.31 4.13 8.14
N GLU A 178 16.55 5.10 7.26
CA GLU A 178 16.24 6.51 7.53
C GLU A 178 14.73 6.73 7.66
N VAL A 179 13.93 6.11 6.80
CA VAL A 179 12.47 6.20 6.89
C VAL A 179 11.95 5.64 8.22
N ILE A 180 12.45 4.48 8.65
CA ILE A 180 12.09 3.85 9.93
C ILE A 180 12.47 4.78 11.09
N GLU A 181 13.70 5.27 11.11
CA GLU A 181 14.20 6.15 12.18
C GLU A 181 13.40 7.45 12.28
N LEU A 182 13.18 8.12 11.15
CA LEU A 182 12.39 9.36 11.10
C LEU A 182 10.94 9.11 11.52
N THR A 183 10.36 7.97 11.12
CA THR A 183 9.01 7.62 11.54
C THR A 183 8.96 7.35 13.03
N LYS A 184 9.87 6.54 13.60
CA LYS A 184 9.93 6.25 15.04
C LYS A 184 10.11 7.53 15.88
N ARG A 185 10.87 8.51 15.39
CA ARG A 185 11.05 9.81 16.07
C ARG A 185 9.88 10.77 15.88
N SER A 186 8.98 10.51 14.94
CA SER A 186 7.78 11.32 14.71
C SER A 186 6.80 11.21 15.89
N ILE A 187 6.13 12.33 16.23
CA ILE A 187 5.13 12.32 17.32
C ILE A 187 3.88 11.52 16.94
N LEU A 188 3.55 11.43 15.66
CA LEU A 188 2.46 10.65 15.09
C LEU A 188 2.90 9.93 13.83
N GLY A 189 2.40 8.72 13.63
CA GLY A 189 2.47 8.02 12.35
C GLY A 189 1.13 8.15 11.62
N VAL A 190 1.08 8.93 10.54
CA VAL A 190 -0.18 9.27 9.86
C VAL A 190 -0.34 8.55 8.52
N ASP A 191 -1.58 8.08 8.26
CA ASP A 191 -2.01 7.58 6.98
C ASP A 191 -3.27 8.34 6.52
N ILE A 192 -3.07 9.44 5.80
CA ILE A 192 -4.14 10.26 5.25
C ILE A 192 -4.24 10.01 3.74
N ARG A 193 -5.45 9.74 3.27
CA ARG A 193 -5.75 9.37 1.90
C ARG A 193 -6.50 10.46 1.17
N GLY A 194 -6.07 10.74 -0.07
CA GLY A 194 -6.78 11.64 -0.96
C GLY A 194 -8.10 11.05 -1.49
N PRO A 195 -8.95 11.89 -2.11
CA PRO A 195 -10.30 11.50 -2.52
C PRO A 195 -10.34 10.27 -3.41
N GLU A 196 -9.38 10.12 -4.30
CA GLU A 196 -9.32 8.98 -5.22
C GLU A 196 -9.04 7.66 -4.51
N HIS A 197 -8.11 7.66 -3.55
CA HIS A 197 -7.83 6.49 -2.73
C HIS A 197 -9.03 6.12 -1.84
N LEU A 198 -9.71 7.12 -1.27
CA LEU A 198 -10.92 6.90 -0.46
C LEU A 198 -12.04 6.28 -1.29
N ARG A 199 -12.30 6.83 -2.48
CA ARG A 199 -13.34 6.32 -3.39
C ARG A 199 -13.09 4.88 -3.83
N ASN A 200 -11.82 4.52 -4.05
CA ASN A 200 -11.43 3.19 -4.52
C ASN A 200 -11.13 2.20 -3.38
N GLY A 201 -11.28 2.59 -2.12
CA GLY A 201 -11.00 1.72 -0.97
C GLY A 201 -9.55 1.25 -0.92
N TYR A 202 -8.58 2.08 -1.33
CA TYR A 202 -7.18 1.69 -1.37
C TYR A 202 -6.58 1.55 0.03
N ILE A 203 -6.06 0.36 0.34
CA ILE A 203 -5.43 0.01 1.62
C ILE A 203 -3.91 -0.03 1.44
N PRO A 204 -3.16 0.91 2.02
CA PRO A 204 -1.72 1.01 1.87
C PRO A 204 -0.96 0.30 2.99
N CYS A 205 0.30 0.00 2.73
CA CYS A 205 1.20 -0.53 3.75
C CYS A 205 1.58 0.47 4.86
N ARG A 206 1.41 1.79 4.62
CA ARG A 206 1.92 2.82 5.55
C ARG A 206 1.31 2.73 6.94
N MET A 207 0.00 2.51 7.05
CA MET A 207 -0.63 2.39 8.36
C MET A 207 -0.05 1.20 9.13
N PHE A 208 0.03 0.03 8.52
CA PHE A 208 0.60 -1.17 9.14
C PHE A 208 2.07 -0.98 9.53
N LYS A 209 2.87 -0.31 8.67
CA LYS A 209 4.26 0.05 8.99
C LYS A 209 4.35 0.98 10.19
N ASN A 210 3.51 2.02 10.25
CA ASN A 210 3.49 2.92 11.40
C ASN A 210 3.15 2.16 12.69
N MET A 211 2.15 1.28 12.64
CA MET A 211 1.78 0.46 13.80
C MET A 211 2.91 -0.51 14.19
N SER A 212 3.56 -1.17 13.24
CA SER A 212 4.69 -2.07 13.53
C SER A 212 5.91 -1.35 14.15
N TRP A 213 5.99 -0.03 14.03
CA TRP A 213 7.06 0.81 14.61
C TRP A 213 6.60 1.57 15.86
N GLY A 214 5.57 1.07 16.54
CA GLY A 214 5.12 1.56 17.83
C GLY A 214 4.31 2.86 17.78
N HIS A 215 3.70 3.19 16.64
CA HIS A 215 2.78 4.32 16.54
C HIS A 215 1.33 3.93 16.71
N LEU A 216 0.53 4.90 17.19
CA LEU A 216 -0.91 4.86 16.98
C LEU A 216 -1.19 4.82 15.48
N GLY A 217 -1.84 3.78 14.99
CA GLY A 217 -2.38 3.77 13.64
C GLY A 217 -3.44 4.87 13.48
N THR A 218 -3.30 5.76 12.50
CA THR A 218 -4.26 6.85 12.26
C THR A 218 -4.63 6.93 10.79
N THR A 219 -5.92 7.00 10.49
CA THR A 219 -6.39 7.06 9.11
C THR A 219 -7.68 7.87 8.97
N ASN A 220 -7.86 8.46 7.77
CA ASN A 220 -9.13 9.06 7.36
C ASN A 220 -9.94 8.13 6.43
N SER A 221 -9.50 6.89 6.25
CA SER A 221 -10.16 5.90 5.40
C SER A 221 -10.92 4.89 6.22
N GLU A 222 -12.23 4.79 5.96
CA GLU A 222 -13.11 3.79 6.59
C GLU A 222 -12.70 2.37 6.20
N GLU A 223 -12.27 2.14 4.95
CA GLU A 223 -11.84 0.82 4.49
C GLU A 223 -10.55 0.37 5.19
N VAL A 224 -9.60 1.29 5.39
CA VAL A 224 -8.39 1.01 6.17
C VAL A 224 -8.74 0.68 7.63
N TYR A 225 -9.71 1.38 8.22
CA TYR A 225 -10.19 1.12 9.58
C TYR A 225 -10.85 -0.27 9.71
N LYS A 226 -11.68 -0.62 8.73
CA LYS A 226 -12.31 -1.95 8.67
C LYS A 226 -11.27 -3.07 8.51
N GLU A 227 -10.28 -2.85 7.63
CA GLU A 227 -9.18 -3.79 7.43
C GLU A 227 -8.33 -3.97 8.68
N ALA A 228 -8.10 -2.90 9.43
CA ALA A 228 -7.41 -2.95 10.70
C ALA A 228 -8.29 -3.45 11.86
N GLU A 229 -9.50 -3.94 11.59
CA GLU A 229 -10.45 -4.46 12.57
C GLU A 229 -10.66 -3.52 13.78
N GLY A 230 -10.58 -2.21 13.56
CA GLY A 230 -10.71 -1.19 14.60
C GLY A 230 -9.45 -0.99 15.47
N HIS A 231 -8.33 -1.63 15.13
CA HIS A 231 -7.05 -1.46 15.86
C HIS A 231 -6.28 -0.19 15.48
N CYS A 232 -6.94 0.74 14.77
CA CYS A 232 -6.42 2.07 14.47
C CYS A 232 -7.45 3.16 14.78
N LEU A 233 -7.01 4.40 14.85
CA LEU A 233 -7.87 5.56 14.99
C LEU A 233 -8.41 5.98 13.62
N TYR A 234 -9.72 6.07 13.47
CA TYR A 234 -10.40 6.55 12.27
C TYR A 234 -11.08 7.89 12.53
N GLN A 235 -10.81 8.86 11.66
CA GLN A 235 -11.52 10.15 11.63
C GLN A 235 -11.50 10.70 10.21
N PRO A 236 -12.64 10.86 9.52
CA PRO A 236 -12.70 11.34 8.13
C PRO A 236 -12.33 12.84 8.01
N ASP A 237 -12.60 13.65 9.02
CA ASP A 237 -12.14 15.04 9.08
C ASP A 237 -10.69 15.08 9.52
N THR A 238 -9.81 15.49 8.62
CA THR A 238 -8.36 15.45 8.87
C THR A 238 -7.88 16.53 9.83
N ALA A 239 -8.60 17.64 10.00
CA ALA A 239 -8.32 18.60 11.07
C ALA A 239 -8.66 17.99 12.45
N GLN A 240 -9.82 17.34 12.56
CA GLN A 240 -10.21 16.65 13.79
C GLN A 240 -9.32 15.44 14.06
N LEU A 241 -8.88 14.72 13.01
CA LEU A 241 -7.94 13.60 13.13
C LEU A 241 -6.65 13.99 13.85
N PHE A 242 -6.17 15.22 13.61
CA PHE A 242 -5.00 15.73 14.33
C PHE A 242 -5.24 15.76 15.85
N TYR A 243 -6.36 16.30 16.30
CA TYR A 243 -6.66 16.41 17.74
C TYR A 243 -6.90 15.06 18.38
N ASP A 244 -7.71 14.22 17.75
CA ASP A 244 -8.02 12.86 18.24
C ASP A 244 -6.73 12.01 18.35
N ALA A 245 -5.82 12.13 17.36
CA ALA A 245 -4.55 11.43 17.38
C ALA A 245 -3.60 11.99 18.46
N MET A 246 -3.55 13.32 18.65
CA MET A 246 -2.74 13.94 19.69
C MET A 246 -3.23 13.57 21.10
N GLU A 247 -4.51 13.41 21.30
CA GLU A 247 -5.07 12.94 22.58
C GLU A 247 -4.71 11.46 22.82
N LYS A 248 -4.87 10.63 21.80
CA LYS A 248 -4.76 9.17 21.93
C LYS A 248 -3.33 8.61 21.77
N ARG A 249 -2.36 9.43 21.33
CA ARG A 249 -0.99 8.99 21.02
C ARG A 249 -0.20 8.34 22.17
N THR A 250 -0.69 8.48 23.41
CA THR A 250 -0.09 7.89 24.62
C THR A 250 -0.96 6.78 25.22
N ASP A 251 -1.98 6.33 24.51
CA ASP A 251 -2.75 5.13 24.87
C ASP A 251 -1.96 3.89 24.46
N TYR A 252 -0.97 3.54 25.29
CA TYR A 252 -0.05 2.44 24.99
C TYR A 252 -0.73 1.08 24.92
N ASP A 253 -1.84 0.88 25.64
CA ASP A 253 -2.61 -0.36 25.54
C ASP A 253 -3.28 -0.50 24.17
N PHE A 254 -3.81 0.58 23.65
CA PHE A 254 -4.39 0.61 22.31
C PHE A 254 -3.31 0.44 21.22
N ILE A 255 -2.18 1.14 21.35
CA ILE A 255 -1.05 1.01 20.41
C ILE A 255 -0.52 -0.43 20.39
N ARG A 256 -0.35 -1.03 21.58
CA ARG A 256 0.11 -2.42 21.70
C ARG A 256 -0.83 -3.41 20.99
N LYS A 257 -2.15 -3.22 21.12
CA LYS A 257 -3.13 -4.06 20.41
C LYS A 257 -2.99 -3.92 18.89
N GLY A 258 -2.76 -2.69 18.41
CA GLY A 258 -2.50 -2.45 17.01
C GLY A 258 -1.20 -3.11 16.50
N MET A 259 -0.12 -3.07 17.30
CA MET A 259 1.12 -3.78 16.98
C MET A 259 0.93 -5.29 16.90
N LEU A 260 0.22 -5.88 17.86
CA LEU A 260 -0.09 -7.33 17.90
C LEU A 260 -0.89 -7.72 16.66
N TYR A 261 -1.91 -6.95 16.32
CA TYR A 261 -2.72 -7.17 15.12
C TYR A 261 -1.87 -7.21 13.82
N VAL A 262 -0.85 -6.35 13.72
CA VAL A 262 0.02 -6.33 12.53
C VAL A 262 1.06 -7.45 12.56
N GLN A 263 1.42 -7.95 13.75
CA GLN A 263 2.38 -9.04 13.92
C GLN A 263 1.80 -10.40 13.54
N GLU A 264 0.50 -10.62 13.80
CA GLU A 264 -0.26 -11.84 13.46
C GLU A 264 -0.56 -11.93 11.96
#